data_6cb89ccb15782bc63c6d1371058b0efa
#
_entry.id   6cb89ccb15782bc63c6d1371058b0efa
#
_cell.length_a   1.000
_cell.length_b   1.000
_cell.length_c   1.000
_cell.angle_alpha   90.00
_cell.angle_beta   90.00
_cell.angle_gamma   90.00
#
_symmetry.space_group_name_H-M   'P 1'
#
loop_
_entity.id
_entity.type
_entity.pdbx_description
1 polymer ?
#
loop_
_entity_poly.entity_id
_entity_poly.type
_entity_poly.pdbx_seq_one_letter_code
_entity_poly.pdbx_strand_id
1 'polypeptide(L)'
;MAQYAIDGYALRMWSSRSTTNLSPGAAVAGIYLYEGNTYRGYIYFFSDGTELAPPVFDANNGRVFLHLNLSQFHAKMELLRTEKPIYLYYVSPTHAALRSGKEPVGEEE
;
A
#
# COMPACT_ATOMS: atom_id res chain seq x y z
N MET A 1 2.98 17.01 -0.94
CA MET A 1 2.12 16.09 -1.69
C MET A 1 2.94 15.27 -2.65
N ALA A 2 2.63 13.99 -2.75
CA ALA A 2 3.34 13.09 -3.65
C ALA A 2 2.35 12.18 -4.32
N GLN A 3 2.62 11.83 -5.58
CA GLN A 3 1.80 10.87 -6.33
C GLN A 3 2.70 10.13 -7.29
N TYR A 4 2.65 8.80 -7.23
CA TYR A 4 3.48 7.94 -8.07
C TYR A 4 2.61 6.97 -8.84
N ALA A 5 2.87 6.81 -10.13
CA ALA A 5 2.19 5.82 -10.95
C ALA A 5 2.81 4.46 -10.66
N ILE A 6 2.00 3.52 -10.25
CA ILE A 6 2.47 2.20 -9.86
C ILE A 6 2.16 1.20 -10.96
N ASP A 7 3.18 0.53 -11.47
CA ASP A 7 3.02 -0.45 -12.54
C ASP A 7 3.62 -1.80 -12.18
N GLY A 8 4.12 -1.97 -10.97
CA GLY A 8 4.62 -3.25 -10.52
C GLY A 8 4.45 -3.40 -9.03
N TYR A 9 4.34 -4.64 -8.58
CA TYR A 9 4.23 -4.89 -7.16
C TYR A 9 4.81 -6.26 -6.82
N ALA A 10 5.23 -6.40 -5.56
CA ALA A 10 5.73 -7.67 -5.04
C ALA A 10 5.01 -7.96 -3.74
N LEU A 11 4.67 -9.22 -3.56
CA LEU A 11 3.83 -9.65 -2.45
C LEU A 11 4.66 -10.36 -1.41
N ARG A 12 4.36 -10.10 -0.13
CA ARG A 12 4.96 -10.82 1.00
C ARG A 12 3.86 -11.27 1.94
N MET A 13 3.91 -12.54 2.30
CA MET A 13 3.01 -13.11 3.29
C MET A 13 3.90 -13.78 4.32
N TRP A 14 3.89 -13.30 5.55
CA TRP A 14 4.80 -13.84 6.57
C TRP A 14 4.07 -14.90 7.36
N SER A 15 4.67 -16.09 7.45
CA SER A 15 4.07 -17.18 8.24
C SER A 15 4.27 -16.93 9.72
N SER A 16 5.35 -16.23 10.07
CA SER A 16 5.66 -16.02 11.48
C SER A 16 6.60 -14.82 11.53
N ARG A 17 6.27 -13.84 12.33
CA ARG A 17 7.11 -12.66 12.51
C ARG A 17 7.30 -12.37 13.96
N SER A 18 8.52 -11.99 14.29
CA SER A 18 8.80 -11.53 15.62
C SER A 18 8.10 -10.20 15.85
N THR A 19 7.51 -10.03 17.03
CA THR A 19 6.90 -8.76 17.39
C THR A 19 7.92 -7.82 18.03
N THR A 20 9.18 -8.25 18.15
CA THR A 20 10.16 -7.42 18.84
C THR A 20 10.56 -6.20 18.06
N ASN A 21 10.45 -6.24 16.73
CA ASN A 21 10.88 -5.14 15.88
C ASN A 21 9.74 -4.28 15.40
N LEU A 22 8.51 -4.65 15.69
CA LEU A 22 7.34 -3.91 15.22
C LEU A 22 6.39 -3.74 16.37
N SER A 23 6.02 -2.53 16.63
CA SER A 23 5.12 -2.21 17.71
C SER A 23 4.08 -1.25 17.19
N PRO A 24 2.78 -1.52 17.52
CA PRO A 24 2.25 -2.51 18.42
C PRO A 24 1.93 -3.80 17.73
N GLY A 25 2.65 -4.45 17.10
CA GLY A 25 2.38 -5.73 16.50
C GLY A 25 3.06 -5.83 15.17
N ALA A 26 3.21 -7.04 14.69
CA ALA A 26 3.91 -7.31 13.46
C ALA A 26 2.94 -7.34 12.28
N ALA A 27 3.39 -6.85 11.14
CA ALA A 27 2.64 -6.98 9.90
C ALA A 27 2.56 -8.46 9.53
N VAL A 28 1.42 -8.87 8.99
CA VAL A 28 1.24 -10.28 8.57
C VAL A 28 1.37 -10.40 7.06
N ALA A 29 1.26 -9.31 6.33
CA ALA A 29 1.43 -9.30 4.87
C ALA A 29 1.94 -7.94 4.45
N GLY A 30 2.51 -7.89 3.25
CA GLY A 30 2.96 -6.64 2.69
C GLY A 30 2.92 -6.66 1.19
N ILE A 31 2.72 -5.50 0.59
CA ILE A 31 2.79 -5.31 -0.84
C ILE A 31 3.79 -4.21 -1.10
N TYR A 32 4.87 -4.51 -1.80
CA TYR A 32 5.85 -3.52 -2.21
C TYR A 32 5.46 -2.97 -3.57
N LEU A 33 5.56 -1.65 -3.73
CA LEU A 33 5.03 -0.95 -4.88
C LEU A 33 6.15 -0.29 -5.67
N TYR A 34 6.08 -0.41 -6.99
CA TYR A 34 7.14 0.05 -7.88
C TYR A 34 6.59 0.91 -9.01
N GLU A 35 7.35 1.92 -9.35
CA GLU A 35 7.16 2.70 -10.56
C GLU A 35 8.33 2.36 -11.49
N GLY A 36 8.08 1.52 -12.49
CA GLY A 36 9.17 0.95 -13.26
C GLY A 36 10.08 0.14 -12.35
N ASN A 37 11.35 0.49 -12.31
CA ASN A 37 12.32 -0.18 -11.43
C ASN A 37 12.52 0.57 -10.12
N THR A 38 11.77 1.63 -9.89
CA THR A 38 11.96 2.45 -8.70
C THR A 38 11.00 2.01 -7.61
N TYR A 39 11.54 1.67 -6.44
CA TYR A 39 10.73 1.31 -5.27
C TYR A 39 10.08 2.57 -4.72
N ARG A 40 8.74 2.55 -4.63
CA ARG A 40 7.99 3.73 -4.20
C ARG A 40 7.34 3.60 -2.84
N GLY A 41 7.39 2.42 -2.24
CA GLY A 41 6.85 2.25 -0.91
C GLY A 41 6.16 0.93 -0.72
N TYR A 42 5.40 0.82 0.38
CA TYR A 42 4.73 -0.43 0.68
C TYR A 42 3.39 -0.17 1.33
N ILE A 43 2.56 -1.22 1.32
CA ILE A 43 1.39 -1.31 2.18
C ILE A 43 1.63 -2.50 3.08
N TYR A 44 1.66 -2.28 4.40
CA TYR A 44 1.76 -3.36 5.38
C TYR A 44 0.38 -3.60 5.96
N PHE A 45 0.04 -4.88 6.13
CA PHE A 45 -1.26 -5.29 6.64
C PHE A 45 -1.08 -5.92 8.01
N PHE A 46 -1.92 -5.49 8.94
CA PHE A 46 -1.86 -5.93 10.33
C PHE A 46 -3.17 -6.62 10.68
N SER A 47 -3.12 -7.52 11.65
CA SER A 47 -4.34 -8.19 12.12
C SER A 47 -5.40 -7.16 12.46
N ASP A 48 -6.65 -7.48 12.16
CA ASP A 48 -7.76 -6.58 12.45
C ASP A 48 -7.78 -6.31 13.95
N GLY A 49 -8.08 -5.06 14.30
CA GLY A 49 -8.07 -4.64 15.69
C GLY A 49 -6.74 -4.05 16.14
N THR A 50 -5.68 -4.19 15.34
CA THR A 50 -4.41 -3.55 15.64
C THR A 50 -4.53 -2.05 15.42
N GLU A 51 -3.98 -1.27 16.33
CA GLU A 51 -3.94 0.17 16.14
C GLU A 51 -2.90 0.49 15.06
N LEU A 52 -3.33 1.19 14.02
CA LEU A 52 -2.48 1.43 12.87
C LEU A 52 -1.75 2.76 12.99
N ALA A 53 -0.47 2.78 12.62
CA ALA A 53 0.27 4.01 12.51
C ALA A 53 -0.23 4.82 11.31
N PRO A 54 -0.12 6.14 11.34
CA PRO A 54 -0.49 6.97 10.18
C PRO A 54 0.41 6.64 8.99
N PRO A 55 -0.03 6.96 7.77
CA PRO A 55 0.85 6.83 6.62
C PRO A 55 2.05 7.76 6.74
N VAL A 56 3.14 7.38 6.11
CA VAL A 56 4.39 8.10 6.17
C VAL A 56 4.86 8.43 4.76
N PHE A 57 5.36 9.65 4.57
CA PHE A 57 5.99 10.04 3.33
C PHE A 57 7.48 10.33 3.60
N ASP A 58 8.34 9.55 2.94
CA ASP A 58 9.77 9.74 3.01
C ASP A 58 10.19 10.61 1.83
N ALA A 59 10.30 11.90 2.06
CA ALA A 59 10.59 12.85 0.99
C ALA A 59 12.00 12.69 0.43
N ASN A 60 12.94 12.19 1.26
CA ASN A 60 14.31 12.05 0.80
C ASN A 60 14.45 10.97 -0.26
N ASN A 61 13.66 9.92 -0.18
CA ASN A 61 13.73 8.81 -1.10
C ASN A 61 12.52 8.72 -2.02
N GLY A 62 11.51 9.57 -1.83
CA GLY A 62 10.29 9.52 -2.66
C GLY A 62 9.50 8.26 -2.45
N ARG A 63 9.16 7.95 -1.20
CA ARG A 63 8.44 6.73 -0.85
C ARG A 63 7.27 7.02 0.05
N VAL A 64 6.19 6.27 -0.12
CA VAL A 64 5.00 6.39 0.69
C VAL A 64 4.73 5.04 1.35
N PHE A 65 4.49 5.05 2.66
CA PHE A 65 4.28 3.83 3.43
C PHE A 65 2.89 3.86 4.04
N LEU A 66 2.09 2.85 3.73
CA LEU A 66 0.72 2.75 4.21
C LEU A 66 0.58 1.57 5.16
N HIS A 67 -0.34 1.70 6.13
CA HIS A 67 -0.60 0.67 7.13
C HIS A 67 -2.09 0.42 7.15
N LEU A 68 -2.52 -0.81 6.87
CA LEU A 68 -3.93 -1.16 6.75
C LEU A 68 -4.23 -2.41 7.55
N ASN A 69 -5.51 -2.62 7.84
CA ASN A 69 -5.96 -3.86 8.44
C ASN A 69 -5.98 -4.97 7.40
N LEU A 70 -5.81 -6.20 7.86
CA LEU A 70 -5.77 -7.35 6.96
C LEU A 70 -7.06 -7.50 6.18
N SER A 71 -8.19 -7.06 6.70
CA SER A 71 -9.45 -7.11 5.98
C SER A 71 -9.42 -6.31 4.68
N GLN A 72 -8.46 -5.39 4.52
CA GLN A 72 -8.32 -4.60 3.29
C GLN A 72 -7.44 -5.28 2.24
N PHE A 73 -6.81 -6.40 2.58
CA PHE A 73 -5.81 -7.00 1.71
C PHE A 73 -6.38 -7.41 0.36
N HIS A 74 -7.52 -8.10 0.38
CA HIS A 74 -8.09 -8.61 -0.87
C HIS A 74 -8.49 -7.48 -1.80
N ALA A 75 -9.09 -6.42 -1.26
CA ALA A 75 -9.51 -5.29 -2.08
C ALA A 75 -8.31 -4.62 -2.75
N LYS A 76 -7.18 -4.49 -2.02
CA LYS A 76 -5.98 -3.87 -2.60
C LYS A 76 -5.35 -4.76 -3.66
N MET A 77 -5.38 -6.07 -3.46
CA MET A 77 -4.89 -6.98 -4.48
C MET A 77 -5.74 -6.93 -5.74
N GLU A 78 -7.07 -6.87 -5.59
CA GLU A 78 -7.93 -6.73 -6.75
C GLU A 78 -7.65 -5.46 -7.51
N LEU A 79 -7.46 -4.36 -6.78
CA LEU A 79 -7.14 -3.08 -7.41
C LEU A 79 -5.87 -3.19 -8.26
N LEU A 80 -4.81 -3.79 -7.70
CA LEU A 80 -3.54 -3.91 -8.40
C LEU A 80 -3.62 -4.83 -9.61
N ARG A 81 -4.47 -5.86 -9.54
CA ARG A 81 -4.54 -6.85 -10.61
C ARG A 81 -5.45 -6.43 -11.75
N THR A 82 -6.44 -5.60 -11.50
CA THR A 82 -7.49 -5.35 -12.48
C THR A 82 -7.60 -3.93 -12.96
N GLU A 83 -7.05 -2.96 -12.24
CA GLU A 83 -7.25 -1.54 -12.56
C GLU A 83 -6.00 -0.92 -13.17
N LYS A 84 -6.19 0.05 -14.03
CA LYS A 84 -5.15 0.90 -14.61
C LYS A 84 -5.76 2.25 -14.92
N PRO A 85 -5.04 3.32 -14.66
CA PRO A 85 -3.76 3.40 -13.95
C PRO A 85 -3.97 3.32 -12.44
N ILE A 86 -2.88 2.98 -11.75
CA ILE A 86 -2.86 2.89 -10.28
C ILE A 86 -1.90 3.94 -9.76
N TYR A 87 -2.30 4.64 -8.71
CA TYR A 87 -1.47 5.68 -8.09
C TYR A 87 -1.34 5.47 -6.60
N LEU A 88 -0.13 5.66 -6.12
CA LEU A 88 0.17 5.71 -4.70
C LEU A 88 0.37 7.18 -4.38
N TYR A 89 -0.43 7.74 -3.46
CA TYR A 89 -0.31 9.16 -3.19
C TYR A 89 -0.36 9.45 -1.70
N TYR A 90 0.20 10.61 -1.35
CA TYR A 90 0.26 11.11 0.01
C TYR A 90 0.05 12.61 -0.01
N VAL A 91 -0.91 13.08 0.76
CA VAL A 91 -1.17 14.50 0.95
C VAL A 91 -0.81 14.91 2.37
N SER A 92 -1.25 14.12 3.35
CA SER A 92 -1.05 14.41 4.76
C SER A 92 -1.15 13.10 5.53
N PRO A 93 -0.81 13.10 6.84
CA PRO A 93 -0.96 11.87 7.64
C PRO A 93 -2.38 11.33 7.72
N THR A 94 -3.38 12.11 7.33
CA THR A 94 -4.75 11.64 7.32
C THR A 94 -5.30 11.48 5.92
N HIS A 95 -4.48 11.66 4.89
CA HIS A 95 -4.95 11.60 3.51
C HIS A 95 -3.87 10.99 2.62
N ALA A 96 -3.89 9.68 2.50
CA ALA A 96 -2.98 8.93 1.65
C ALA A 96 -3.67 7.64 1.24
N ALA A 97 -3.35 7.14 0.04
CA ALA A 97 -4.02 5.94 -0.46
C ALA A 97 -3.32 5.35 -1.66
N LEU A 98 -3.69 4.11 -1.97
CA LEU A 98 -3.47 3.50 -3.26
C LEU A 98 -4.81 3.52 -3.97
N ARG A 99 -4.87 4.07 -5.17
CA ARG A 99 -6.15 4.25 -5.87
C ARG A 99 -6.00 4.07 -7.36
N SER A 100 -7.10 3.80 -8.03
CA SER A 100 -7.11 3.80 -9.48
C SER A 100 -7.27 5.24 -9.99
N GLY A 101 -6.91 5.45 -11.24
CA GLY A 101 -7.20 6.71 -11.91
C GLY A 101 -8.64 6.75 -12.39
N LYS A 102 -8.99 7.85 -13.04
CA LYS A 102 -10.32 8.00 -13.60
C LYS A 102 -10.46 7.14 -14.84
N GLU A 103 -11.56 6.38 -14.92
CA GLU A 103 -11.81 5.50 -16.04
C GLU A 103 -13.26 5.66 -16.51
N PRO A 104 -13.52 5.40 -17.80
CA PRO A 104 -14.89 5.40 -18.28
C PRO A 104 -15.69 4.26 -17.64
N VAL A 105 -16.96 4.53 -17.37
CA VAL A 105 -17.83 3.52 -16.82
C VAL A 105 -18.04 2.43 -17.86
N GLY A 106 -17.96 1.17 -17.40
CA GLY A 106 -18.19 0.02 -18.26
C GLY A 106 -17.00 -0.46 -19.04
N GLU A 107 -15.84 0.14 -18.81
CA GLU A 107 -14.64 -0.21 -19.58
C GLU A 107 -14.14 -1.59 -19.28
N GLU A 108 -14.34 -2.10 -18.08
CA GLU A 108 -13.84 -3.39 -17.69
C GLU A 108 -14.74 -4.53 -18.03
N GLU A 109 -15.82 -4.33 -18.67
CA GLU A 109 -16.73 -5.43 -18.95
C GLU A 109 -16.27 -6.41 -19.95
#